data_d4b2145763469d7e9fb58ef9be5e1979
#
_entry.id   d4b2145763469d7e9fb58ef9be5e1979
#
_cell.length_a   1.000
_cell.length_b   1.000
_cell.length_c   1.000
_cell.angle_alpha   90.00
_cell.angle_beta   90.00
_cell.angle_gamma   90.00
#
_symmetry.space_group_name_H-M   'P 1'
#
loop_
_entity.id
_entity.type
_entity.pdbx_description
1 polymer ?
#
loop_
_entity_poly.entity_id
_entity_poly.type
_entity_poly.pdbx_seq_one_letter_code
_entity_poly.pdbx_strand_id
1 'polypeptide(L)'
;MTVATIFCVMVLPKQYSTIKQKIYDNPLGNRYMTDRVFRTNISLSISFVISMLYVGINLWSWHMLGSYWFMVLAVYYVIMAVMRFLLVRYVRIQKIGTDILSEWKRSRICSYILLLINQSLSGAVLMILYQHRGYDYPGMMIYVMALYTFYALTMSIVDIVKYRKMGSPIMSTAKIVSLSAALVSMLNLETAMFAQFGGDMSPENQQIFIILTGAGISITVVTLSVILIVRATKEIRRENYGK
;
A
#
# COMPACT_ATOMS: atom_id res chain seq x y z
N MET A 1 -9.30 -13.16 32.82
CA MET A 1 -9.62 -13.01 31.38
C MET A 1 -11.04 -12.51 31.09
N THR A 2 -12.00 -12.63 32.01
CA THR A 2 -13.42 -12.30 31.79
C THR A 2 -13.78 -10.80 31.87
N VAL A 3 -13.07 -9.98 32.67
CA VAL A 3 -13.39 -8.54 32.83
C VAL A 3 -12.98 -7.72 31.60
N ALA A 4 -11.82 -8.02 31.01
CA ALA A 4 -11.33 -7.32 29.80
C ALA A 4 -12.21 -7.61 28.56
N THR A 5 -12.71 -8.84 28.43
CA THR A 5 -13.63 -9.21 27.33
C THR A 5 -15.00 -8.56 27.49
N ILE A 6 -15.54 -8.47 28.70
CA ILE A 6 -16.81 -7.81 29.00
C ILE A 6 -16.68 -6.29 28.75
N PHE A 7 -15.58 -5.68 29.18
CA PHE A 7 -15.31 -4.26 28.94
C PHE A 7 -15.20 -3.95 27.43
N CYS A 8 -14.49 -4.79 26.63
CA CYS A 8 -14.43 -4.65 25.18
C CYS A 8 -15.81 -4.79 24.51
N VAL A 9 -16.62 -5.76 24.92
CA VAL A 9 -17.92 -6.02 24.28
C VAL A 9 -18.98 -4.97 24.65
N MET A 10 -18.94 -4.39 25.82
CA MET A 10 -19.95 -3.39 26.28
C MET A 10 -19.55 -1.94 25.98
N VAL A 11 -18.29 -1.59 26.13
CA VAL A 11 -17.81 -0.19 26.03
C VAL A 11 -17.48 0.21 24.58
N LEU A 12 -16.88 -0.69 23.81
CA LEU A 12 -16.51 -0.41 22.41
C LEU A 12 -17.70 -0.05 21.50
N PRO A 13 -18.85 -0.76 21.50
CA PRO A 13 -19.96 -0.41 20.62
C PRO A 13 -20.60 0.92 20.99
N LYS A 14 -20.65 1.27 22.27
CA LYS A 14 -21.24 2.54 22.75
C LYS A 14 -20.34 3.74 22.43
N GLN A 15 -19.04 3.61 22.59
CA GLN A 15 -18.07 4.63 22.15
C GLN A 15 -18.03 4.74 20.62
N TYR A 16 -18.10 3.61 19.91
CA TYR A 16 -18.15 3.61 18.45
C TYR A 16 -19.38 4.35 17.89
N SER A 17 -20.57 4.17 18.50
CA SER A 17 -21.78 4.89 18.09
C SER A 17 -21.68 6.39 18.35
N THR A 18 -21.12 6.80 19.49
CA THR A 18 -20.94 8.21 19.84
C THR A 18 -19.90 8.91 18.93
N ILE A 19 -18.80 8.23 18.66
CA ILE A 19 -17.76 8.73 17.72
C ILE A 19 -18.35 8.84 16.32
N LYS A 20 -19.10 7.83 15.88
CA LYS A 20 -19.77 7.83 14.57
C LYS A 20 -20.74 8.98 14.44
N GLN A 21 -21.53 9.27 15.47
CA GLN A 21 -22.48 10.37 15.49
C GLN A 21 -21.77 11.74 15.44
N LYS A 22 -20.72 11.94 16.22
CA LYS A 22 -19.87 13.16 16.13
C LYS A 22 -19.22 13.35 14.76
N ILE A 23 -18.88 12.27 14.06
CA ILE A 23 -18.35 12.34 12.68
C ILE A 23 -19.46 12.77 11.70
N TYR A 24 -20.69 12.27 11.86
CA TYR A 24 -21.82 12.67 11.01
C TYR A 24 -22.30 14.11 11.27
N ASP A 25 -22.14 14.63 12.48
CA ASP A 25 -22.48 16.01 12.83
C ASP A 25 -21.50 17.03 12.23
N ASN A 26 -20.30 16.57 11.86
CA ASN A 26 -19.33 17.41 11.19
C ASN A 26 -19.53 17.36 9.64
N PRO A 27 -19.69 18.50 8.95
CA PRO A 27 -19.97 18.54 7.50
C PRO A 27 -18.91 17.83 6.66
N LEU A 28 -17.63 17.90 7.06
CA LEU A 28 -16.54 17.16 6.41
C LEU A 28 -16.61 15.66 6.71
N GLY A 29 -16.94 15.29 7.93
CA GLY A 29 -17.11 13.89 8.35
C GLY A 29 -18.29 13.22 7.64
N ASN A 30 -19.41 13.89 7.54
CA ASN A 30 -20.58 13.42 6.82
C ASN A 30 -20.24 13.19 5.33
N ARG A 31 -19.59 14.15 4.68
CA ARG A 31 -19.13 13.99 3.28
C ARG A 31 -18.16 12.84 3.10
N TYR A 32 -17.24 12.63 4.04
CA TYR A 32 -16.29 11.48 4.03
C TYR A 32 -17.02 10.13 4.15
N MET A 33 -18.08 10.06 4.93
CA MET A 33 -18.87 8.82 5.11
C MET A 33 -19.82 8.54 3.94
N THR A 34 -20.37 9.58 3.32
CA THR A 34 -21.40 9.48 2.28
C THR A 34 -20.80 9.44 0.87
N ASP A 35 -19.80 10.30 0.59
CA ASP A 35 -19.18 10.42 -0.72
C ASP A 35 -17.96 9.51 -0.85
N ARG A 36 -18.12 8.41 -1.61
CA ARG A 36 -17.07 7.43 -1.84
C ARG A 36 -15.88 7.98 -2.62
N VAL A 37 -16.14 8.89 -3.57
CA VAL A 37 -15.09 9.54 -4.38
C VAL A 37 -14.24 10.44 -3.50
N PHE A 38 -14.88 11.24 -2.67
CA PHE A 38 -14.23 12.13 -1.71
C PHE A 38 -13.33 11.33 -0.74
N ARG A 39 -13.85 10.23 -0.18
CA ARG A 39 -13.09 9.33 0.69
C ARG A 39 -11.87 8.71 0.00
N THR A 40 -12.03 8.27 -1.26
CA THR A 40 -10.92 7.71 -2.03
C THR A 40 -9.85 8.77 -2.32
N ASN A 41 -10.26 9.99 -2.66
CA ASN A 41 -9.35 11.10 -2.90
C ASN A 41 -8.54 11.46 -1.64
N ILE A 42 -9.20 11.54 -0.47
CA ILE A 42 -8.51 11.76 0.81
C ILE A 42 -7.55 10.62 1.12
N SER A 43 -8.01 9.37 1.01
CA SER A 43 -7.16 8.19 1.25
C SER A 43 -5.92 8.16 0.36
N LEU A 44 -6.07 8.45 -0.94
CA LEU A 44 -4.95 8.56 -1.87
C LEU A 44 -4.02 9.72 -1.54
N SER A 45 -4.56 10.88 -1.16
CA SER A 45 -3.76 12.05 -0.78
C SER A 45 -2.95 11.79 0.48
N ILE A 46 -3.54 11.19 1.50
CA ILE A 46 -2.84 10.77 2.73
C ILE A 46 -1.75 9.75 2.39
N SER A 47 -2.09 8.74 1.58
CA SER A 47 -1.12 7.72 1.15
C SER A 47 0.02 8.32 0.33
N PHE A 48 -0.23 9.36 -0.46
CA PHE A 48 0.80 10.10 -1.18
C PHE A 48 1.74 10.81 -0.21
N VAL A 49 1.22 11.55 0.77
CA VAL A 49 2.01 12.24 1.80
C VAL A 49 2.87 11.24 2.58
N ILE A 50 2.29 10.12 2.99
CA ILE A 50 3.03 9.05 3.68
C ILE A 50 4.16 8.50 2.79
N SER A 51 3.91 8.28 1.50
CA SER A 51 4.97 7.83 0.58
C SER A 51 6.10 8.86 0.46
N MET A 52 5.79 10.16 0.45
CA MET A 52 6.80 11.21 0.47
C MET A 52 7.63 11.22 1.76
N LEU A 53 6.99 10.98 2.92
CA LEU A 53 7.71 10.82 4.19
C LEU A 53 8.66 9.60 4.16
N TYR A 54 8.21 8.47 3.60
CA TYR A 54 9.07 7.29 3.44
C TYR A 54 10.24 7.56 2.48
N VAL A 55 10.04 8.31 1.40
CA VAL A 55 11.14 8.75 0.52
C VAL A 55 12.15 9.54 1.33
N GLY A 56 11.71 10.54 2.10
CA GLY A 56 12.57 11.36 2.94
C GLY A 56 13.37 10.52 3.95
N ILE A 57 12.70 9.63 4.67
CA ILE A 57 13.34 8.74 5.66
C ILE A 57 14.38 7.82 5.00
N ASN A 58 14.04 7.21 3.86
CA ASN A 58 14.96 6.30 3.18
C ASN A 58 16.17 7.04 2.58
N LEU A 59 15.98 8.25 2.02
CA LEU A 59 17.09 9.08 1.54
C LEU A 59 17.99 9.55 2.68
N TRP A 60 17.41 9.93 3.82
CA TRP A 60 18.15 10.27 5.03
C TRP A 60 18.96 9.08 5.54
N SER A 61 18.33 7.89 5.62
CA SER A 61 18.98 6.65 6.04
C SER A 61 20.11 6.25 5.08
N TRP A 62 19.92 6.43 3.78
CA TRP A 62 20.98 6.18 2.79
C TRP A 62 22.17 7.12 3.01
N HIS A 63 21.93 8.40 3.25
CA HIS A 63 22.99 9.36 3.51
C HIS A 63 23.79 9.06 4.79
N MET A 64 23.09 8.62 5.86
CA MET A 64 23.71 8.34 7.15
C MET A 64 24.43 6.98 7.21
N LEU A 65 23.84 5.95 6.59
CA LEU A 65 24.29 4.56 6.69
C LEU A 65 25.08 4.07 5.46
N GLY A 66 25.09 4.84 4.36
CA GLY A 66 25.79 4.52 3.12
C GLY A 66 25.28 3.24 2.42
N SER A 67 24.08 2.74 2.79
CA SER A 67 23.57 1.48 2.28
C SER A 67 22.69 1.67 1.05
N TYR A 68 23.04 0.99 -0.04
CA TYR A 68 22.29 0.97 -1.29
C TYR A 68 20.85 0.44 -1.13
N TRP A 69 20.56 -0.35 -0.09
CA TRP A 69 19.22 -0.81 0.23
C TRP A 69 18.22 0.34 0.39
N PHE A 70 18.59 1.35 1.18
CA PHE A 70 17.74 2.52 1.40
C PHE A 70 17.55 3.34 0.12
N MET A 71 18.56 3.37 -0.76
CA MET A 71 18.45 4.02 -2.07
C MET A 71 17.40 3.32 -2.95
N VAL A 72 17.44 1.97 -3.04
CA VAL A 72 16.47 1.19 -3.82
C VAL A 72 15.06 1.37 -3.29
N LEU A 73 14.88 1.35 -1.95
CA LEU A 73 13.59 1.63 -1.32
C LEU A 73 13.11 3.06 -1.60
N ALA A 74 14.00 4.05 -1.55
CA ALA A 74 13.65 5.43 -1.87
C ALA A 74 13.14 5.54 -3.31
N VAL A 75 13.82 4.95 -4.29
CA VAL A 75 13.37 4.91 -5.70
C VAL A 75 12.02 4.24 -5.83
N TYR A 76 11.82 3.10 -5.15
CA TYR A 76 10.53 2.41 -5.11
C TYR A 76 9.40 3.33 -4.62
N TYR A 77 9.59 4.00 -3.47
CA TYR A 77 8.58 4.90 -2.91
C TYR A 77 8.36 6.16 -3.74
N VAL A 78 9.39 6.68 -4.43
CA VAL A 78 9.24 7.79 -5.39
C VAL A 78 8.30 7.40 -6.52
N ILE A 79 8.50 6.24 -7.14
CA ILE A 79 7.66 5.80 -8.25
C ILE A 79 6.23 5.53 -7.77
N MET A 80 6.07 4.93 -6.57
CA MET A 80 4.76 4.75 -5.94
C MET A 80 4.05 6.09 -5.64
N ALA A 81 4.79 7.09 -5.20
CA ALA A 81 4.26 8.43 -4.96
C ALA A 81 3.82 9.10 -6.26
N VAL A 82 4.62 8.99 -7.33
CA VAL A 82 4.25 9.50 -8.66
C VAL A 82 2.96 8.84 -9.17
N MET A 83 2.84 7.52 -9.07
CA MET A 83 1.59 6.83 -9.45
C MET A 83 0.39 7.33 -8.65
N ARG A 84 0.52 7.49 -7.33
CA ARG A 84 -0.56 8.02 -6.48
C ARG A 84 -0.89 9.47 -6.85
N PHE A 85 0.11 10.29 -7.11
CA PHE A 85 -0.10 11.67 -7.56
C PHE A 85 -0.90 11.73 -8.87
N LEU A 86 -0.54 10.91 -9.86
CA LEU A 86 -1.26 10.83 -11.13
C LEU A 86 -2.71 10.39 -10.93
N LEU A 87 -2.96 9.41 -10.05
CA LEU A 87 -4.30 8.95 -9.71
C LEU A 87 -5.11 10.03 -8.98
N VAL A 88 -4.53 10.71 -7.99
CA VAL A 88 -5.18 11.84 -7.27
C VAL A 88 -5.53 12.96 -8.23
N ARG A 89 -4.58 13.36 -9.08
CA ARG A 89 -4.81 14.42 -10.08
C ARG A 89 -5.96 14.07 -11.01
N TYR A 90 -6.02 12.82 -11.46
CA TYR A 90 -7.11 12.36 -12.32
C TYR A 90 -8.46 12.40 -11.61
N VAL A 91 -8.54 11.87 -10.40
CA VAL A 91 -9.78 11.85 -9.60
C VAL A 91 -10.29 13.26 -9.28
N ARG A 92 -9.38 14.24 -9.15
CA ARG A 92 -9.75 15.65 -8.89
C ARG A 92 -10.24 16.38 -10.12
N ILE A 93 -9.63 16.13 -11.29
CA ILE A 93 -9.89 16.92 -12.51
C ILE A 93 -11.07 16.34 -13.29
N GLN A 94 -11.16 15.03 -13.40
CA GLN A 94 -12.22 14.36 -14.14
C GLN A 94 -13.19 13.69 -13.17
N LYS A 95 -14.50 13.94 -13.37
CA LYS A 95 -15.54 13.20 -12.62
C LYS A 95 -15.43 11.72 -12.98
N ILE A 96 -15.24 10.87 -11.96
CA ILE A 96 -15.18 9.41 -12.12
C ILE A 96 -16.44 8.93 -12.84
N GLY A 97 -16.26 8.10 -13.89
CA GLY A 97 -17.35 7.53 -14.68
C GLY A 97 -17.78 8.33 -15.91
N THR A 98 -17.18 9.49 -16.19
CA THR A 98 -17.53 10.28 -17.39
C THR A 98 -16.85 9.77 -18.64
N ASP A 99 -15.63 9.24 -18.54
CA ASP A 99 -14.86 8.68 -19.66
C ASP A 99 -14.20 7.36 -19.24
N ILE A 100 -14.98 6.29 -19.32
CA ILE A 100 -14.57 4.93 -18.90
C ILE A 100 -13.38 4.44 -19.73
N LEU A 101 -13.29 4.79 -21.01
CA LEU A 101 -12.19 4.37 -21.88
C LEU A 101 -10.85 4.97 -21.42
N SER A 102 -10.81 6.25 -21.08
CA SER A 102 -9.63 6.90 -20.52
C SER A 102 -9.24 6.31 -19.16
N GLU A 103 -10.23 5.95 -18.33
CA GLU A 103 -9.97 5.28 -17.06
C GLU A 103 -9.26 3.93 -17.26
N TRP A 104 -9.72 3.10 -18.20
CA TRP A 104 -9.09 1.82 -18.53
C TRP A 104 -7.67 1.97 -19.09
N LYS A 105 -7.45 2.96 -19.99
CA LYS A 105 -6.11 3.24 -20.52
C LYS A 105 -5.12 3.60 -19.41
N ARG A 106 -5.52 4.47 -18.47
CA ARG A 106 -4.69 4.87 -17.33
C ARG A 106 -4.47 3.73 -16.34
N SER A 107 -5.51 2.95 -16.04
CA SER A 107 -5.41 1.74 -15.23
C SER A 107 -4.36 0.78 -15.81
N ARG A 108 -4.36 0.57 -17.11
CA ARG A 108 -3.39 -0.28 -17.81
C ARG A 108 -1.97 0.24 -17.66
N ILE A 109 -1.75 1.56 -17.84
CA ILE A 109 -0.42 2.17 -17.68
C ILE A 109 0.08 2.01 -16.24
N CYS A 110 -0.75 2.31 -15.24
CA CYS A 110 -0.40 2.11 -13.83
C CYS A 110 -0.04 0.65 -13.52
N SER A 111 -0.74 -0.31 -14.13
CA SER A 111 -0.45 -1.73 -13.94
C SER A 111 0.88 -2.17 -14.55
N TYR A 112 1.27 -1.61 -15.70
CA TYR A 112 2.61 -1.85 -16.27
C TYR A 112 3.71 -1.24 -15.39
N ILE A 113 3.51 -0.03 -14.87
CA ILE A 113 4.44 0.59 -13.93
C ILE A 113 4.58 -0.27 -12.67
N LEU A 114 3.46 -0.81 -12.15
CA LEU A 114 3.47 -1.68 -10.98
C LEU A 114 4.27 -2.97 -11.22
N LEU A 115 4.17 -3.57 -12.41
CA LEU A 115 5.00 -4.72 -12.80
C LEU A 115 6.49 -4.38 -12.83
N LEU A 116 6.86 -3.25 -13.43
CA LEU A 116 8.26 -2.80 -13.50
C LEU A 116 8.84 -2.55 -12.11
N ILE A 117 8.08 -1.90 -11.22
CA ILE A 117 8.50 -1.67 -9.84
C ILE A 117 8.68 -2.98 -9.07
N ASN A 118 7.80 -3.95 -9.30
CA ASN A 118 7.91 -5.25 -8.64
C ASN A 118 9.22 -5.97 -9.01
N GLN A 119 9.73 -5.78 -10.22
CA GLN A 119 11.05 -6.29 -10.62
C GLN A 119 12.18 -5.67 -9.80
N SER A 120 12.09 -4.36 -9.53
CA SER A 120 13.06 -3.67 -8.66
C SER A 120 13.02 -4.20 -7.22
N LEU A 121 11.84 -4.54 -6.70
CA LEU A 121 11.67 -5.14 -5.38
C LEU A 121 12.35 -6.52 -5.30
N SER A 122 12.22 -7.34 -6.34
CA SER A 122 12.91 -8.65 -6.40
C SER A 122 14.43 -8.48 -6.35
N GLY A 123 14.97 -7.48 -7.06
CA GLY A 123 16.39 -7.12 -6.98
C GLY A 123 16.82 -6.66 -5.59
N ALA A 124 15.97 -5.91 -4.90
CA ALA A 124 16.21 -5.46 -3.54
C ALA A 124 16.26 -6.64 -2.54
N VAL A 125 15.36 -7.62 -2.66
CA VAL A 125 15.39 -8.85 -1.84
C VAL A 125 16.69 -9.62 -2.06
N LEU A 126 17.12 -9.79 -3.33
CA LEU A 126 18.41 -10.44 -3.64
C LEU A 126 19.60 -9.69 -3.01
N MET A 127 19.55 -8.36 -2.95
CA MET A 127 20.60 -7.55 -2.36
C MET A 127 20.72 -7.75 -0.84
N ILE A 128 19.59 -7.91 -0.11
CA ILE A 128 19.61 -8.24 1.32
C ILE A 128 20.35 -9.55 1.55
N LEU A 129 20.10 -10.54 0.70
CA LEU A 129 20.75 -11.85 0.80
C LEU A 129 22.27 -11.79 0.62
N TYR A 130 22.72 -10.89 -0.27
CA TYR A 130 24.15 -10.75 -0.56
C TYR A 130 24.93 -10.01 0.53
N GLN A 131 24.27 -9.05 1.23
CA GLN A 131 24.95 -8.18 2.20
C GLN A 131 25.08 -8.78 3.61
N HIS A 132 24.41 -9.88 3.94
CA HIS A 132 24.45 -10.59 5.24
C HIS A 132 24.29 -9.68 6.49
N ARG A 133 23.83 -8.44 6.36
CA ARG A 133 23.71 -7.48 7.46
C ARG A 133 22.28 -6.97 7.53
N GLY A 134 21.63 -7.24 8.66
CA GLY A 134 20.45 -6.50 9.07
C GLY A 134 20.82 -5.03 9.33
N TYR A 135 19.86 -4.13 9.10
CA TYR A 135 20.05 -2.70 9.36
C TYR A 135 19.51 -2.37 10.73
N ASP A 136 20.34 -1.78 11.59
CA ASP A 136 19.92 -1.31 12.90
C ASP A 136 18.95 -0.11 12.76
N TYR A 137 17.69 -0.36 13.03
CA TYR A 137 16.71 0.72 13.20
C TYR A 137 16.68 1.17 14.66
N PRO A 138 16.53 2.47 14.95
CA PRO A 138 16.28 2.92 16.32
C PRO A 138 15.05 2.18 16.89
N GLY A 139 15.20 1.52 18.04
CA GLY A 139 14.19 0.57 18.55
C GLY A 139 12.76 1.08 18.64
N MET A 140 12.57 2.38 18.94
CA MET A 140 11.25 3.02 18.98
C MET A 140 10.59 3.10 17.59
N MET A 141 11.38 3.21 16.53
CA MET A 141 10.89 3.38 15.16
C MET A 141 10.21 2.11 14.62
N ILE A 142 10.64 0.93 15.06
CA ILE A 142 10.07 -0.36 14.67
C ILE A 142 8.61 -0.47 15.12
N TYR A 143 8.28 -0.02 16.34
CA TYR A 143 6.89 -0.06 16.84
C TYR A 143 5.97 0.83 16.01
N VAL A 144 6.44 2.02 15.62
CA VAL A 144 5.67 2.93 14.74
C VAL A 144 5.49 2.32 13.36
N MET A 145 6.54 1.71 12.79
CA MET A 145 6.49 1.00 11.52
C MET A 145 5.52 -0.19 11.58
N ALA A 146 5.54 -0.96 12.66
CA ALA A 146 4.64 -2.08 12.88
C ALA A 146 3.17 -1.63 12.89
N LEU A 147 2.84 -0.64 13.72
CA LEU A 147 1.49 -0.09 13.83
C LEU A 147 0.98 0.40 12.46
N TYR A 148 1.82 1.15 11.75
CA TYR A 148 1.48 1.65 10.42
C TYR A 148 1.26 0.52 9.41
N THR A 149 2.17 -0.46 9.37
CA THR A 149 2.13 -1.58 8.42
C THR A 149 0.87 -2.42 8.60
N PHE A 150 0.55 -2.81 9.84
CA PHE A 150 -0.68 -3.57 10.15
C PHE A 150 -1.94 -2.78 9.81
N TYR A 151 -1.98 -1.49 10.15
CA TYR A 151 -3.09 -0.61 9.77
C TYR A 151 -3.23 -0.52 8.25
N ALA A 152 -2.15 -0.23 7.53
CA ALA A 152 -2.16 -0.08 6.08
C ALA A 152 -2.56 -1.37 5.35
N LEU A 153 -2.06 -2.52 5.82
CA LEU A 153 -2.38 -3.83 5.25
C LEU A 153 -3.86 -4.17 5.45
N THR A 154 -4.35 -4.05 6.69
CA THR A 154 -5.76 -4.30 7.03
C THR A 154 -6.69 -3.40 6.23
N MET A 155 -6.43 -2.10 6.18
CA MET A 155 -7.25 -1.16 5.41
C MET A 155 -7.20 -1.42 3.91
N SER A 156 -6.04 -1.79 3.37
CA SER A 156 -5.90 -2.11 1.94
C SER A 156 -6.70 -3.36 1.56
N ILE A 157 -6.68 -4.40 2.38
CA ILE A 157 -7.46 -5.63 2.16
C ILE A 157 -8.97 -5.34 2.24
N VAL A 158 -9.41 -4.66 3.29
CA VAL A 158 -10.83 -4.26 3.47
C VAL A 158 -11.30 -3.42 2.29
N ASP A 159 -10.49 -2.49 1.84
CA ASP A 159 -10.80 -1.63 0.72
C ASP A 159 -10.92 -2.41 -0.60
N ILE A 160 -10.03 -3.35 -0.89
CA ILE A 160 -10.12 -4.18 -2.11
C ILE A 160 -11.41 -4.98 -2.11
N VAL A 161 -11.76 -5.64 -1.01
CA VAL A 161 -13.00 -6.42 -0.90
C VAL A 161 -14.23 -5.53 -1.07
N LYS A 162 -14.24 -4.38 -0.40
CA LYS A 162 -15.38 -3.44 -0.42
C LYS A 162 -15.58 -2.77 -1.77
N TYR A 163 -14.50 -2.40 -2.44
CA TYR A 163 -14.56 -1.64 -3.70
C TYR A 163 -14.56 -2.50 -4.96
N ARG A 164 -14.41 -3.83 -4.82
CA ARG A 164 -14.51 -4.76 -5.94
C ARG A 164 -15.81 -4.63 -6.73
N LYS A 165 -16.91 -4.17 -6.09
CA LYS A 165 -18.24 -3.99 -6.68
C LYS A 165 -18.48 -2.60 -7.31
N MET A 166 -17.49 -1.70 -7.31
CA MET A 166 -17.72 -0.30 -7.66
C MET A 166 -17.60 0.05 -9.15
N GLY A 167 -17.22 -0.86 -10.00
CA GLY A 167 -17.23 -0.65 -11.46
C GLY A 167 -16.20 0.36 -12.03
N SER A 168 -15.56 1.23 -11.21
CA SER A 168 -14.55 2.17 -11.71
C SER A 168 -13.16 1.52 -11.75
N PRO A 169 -12.53 1.47 -12.94
CA PRO A 169 -11.20 0.89 -13.10
C PRO A 169 -10.11 1.64 -12.33
N ILE A 170 -10.19 2.96 -12.27
CA ILE A 170 -9.22 3.79 -11.54
C ILE A 170 -9.28 3.54 -10.05
N MET A 171 -10.47 3.40 -9.47
CA MET A 171 -10.59 3.10 -8.04
C MET A 171 -10.02 1.72 -7.71
N SER A 172 -10.25 0.73 -8.56
CA SER A 172 -9.65 -0.60 -8.41
C SER A 172 -8.12 -0.54 -8.47
N THR A 173 -7.56 0.20 -9.43
CA THR A 173 -6.13 0.40 -9.58
C THR A 173 -5.53 1.10 -8.34
N ALA A 174 -6.16 2.17 -7.86
CA ALA A 174 -5.72 2.89 -6.68
C ALA A 174 -5.63 1.98 -5.44
N LYS A 175 -6.57 1.07 -5.27
CA LYS A 175 -6.58 0.11 -4.16
C LYS A 175 -5.51 -0.97 -4.29
N ILE A 176 -5.25 -1.44 -5.50
CA ILE A 176 -4.17 -2.40 -5.76
C ILE A 176 -2.79 -1.74 -5.54
N VAL A 177 -2.59 -0.50 -5.97
CA VAL A 177 -1.37 0.27 -5.66
C VAL A 177 -1.19 0.44 -4.14
N SER A 178 -2.27 0.72 -3.40
CA SER A 178 -2.21 0.83 -1.95
C SER A 178 -1.88 -0.51 -1.27
N LEU A 179 -2.46 -1.62 -1.74
CA LEU A 179 -2.13 -2.96 -1.24
C LEU A 179 -0.67 -3.31 -1.53
N SER A 180 -0.19 -3.07 -2.74
CA SER A 180 1.22 -3.34 -3.10
C SER A 180 2.19 -2.60 -2.19
N ALA A 181 1.91 -1.31 -1.89
CA ALA A 181 2.72 -0.54 -0.96
C ALA A 181 2.66 -1.08 0.48
N ALA A 182 1.48 -1.54 0.94
CA ALA A 182 1.32 -2.14 2.27
C ALA A 182 2.08 -3.47 2.38
N LEU A 183 2.07 -4.30 1.32
CA LEU A 183 2.84 -5.54 1.27
C LEU A 183 4.35 -5.30 1.32
N VAL A 184 4.85 -4.28 0.61
CA VAL A 184 6.28 -3.90 0.68
C VAL A 184 6.63 -3.32 2.06
N SER A 185 5.73 -2.57 2.69
CA SER A 185 5.92 -2.13 4.07
C SER A 185 6.01 -3.31 5.05
N MET A 186 5.27 -4.40 4.79
CA MET A 186 5.37 -5.64 5.57
C MET A 186 6.74 -6.29 5.43
N LEU A 187 7.28 -6.40 4.22
CA LEU A 187 8.63 -6.92 4.00
C LEU A 187 9.69 -6.06 4.70
N ASN A 188 9.54 -4.74 4.63
CA ASN A 188 10.45 -3.80 5.29
C ASN A 188 10.37 -3.90 6.82
N LEU A 189 9.18 -4.11 7.38
CA LEU A 189 9.00 -4.38 8.81
C LEU A 189 9.64 -5.70 9.21
N GLU A 190 9.46 -6.77 8.44
CA GLU A 190 10.05 -8.09 8.69
C GLU A 190 11.57 -8.00 8.74
N THR A 191 12.20 -7.32 7.77
CA THR A 191 13.66 -7.11 7.75
C THR A 191 14.14 -6.30 8.95
N ALA A 192 13.41 -5.27 9.37
CA ALA A 192 13.71 -4.48 10.55
C ALA A 192 13.57 -5.30 11.85
N MET A 193 12.55 -6.16 11.93
CA MET A 193 12.35 -7.04 13.09
C MET A 193 13.46 -8.08 13.22
N PHE A 194 13.91 -8.70 12.12
CA PHE A 194 15.03 -9.62 12.16
C PHE A 194 16.33 -8.93 12.55
N ALA A 195 16.57 -7.70 12.11
CA ALA A 195 17.73 -6.93 12.50
C ALA A 195 17.76 -6.63 14.01
N GLN A 196 16.60 -6.33 14.62
CA GLN A 196 16.53 -5.92 16.03
C GLN A 196 16.35 -7.10 17.00
N PHE A 197 15.58 -8.11 16.63
CA PHE A 197 15.16 -9.20 17.51
C PHE A 197 15.61 -10.58 17.04
N GLY A 198 16.29 -10.68 15.92
CA GLY A 198 16.67 -11.95 15.29
C GLY A 198 17.93 -12.60 15.89
N GLY A 199 18.45 -12.12 17.03
CA GLY A 199 19.71 -12.58 17.61
C GLY A 199 19.77 -14.09 17.94
N ASP A 200 18.65 -14.72 18.24
CA ASP A 200 18.55 -16.15 18.56
C ASP A 200 18.33 -17.03 17.31
N MET A 201 18.03 -16.43 16.15
CA MET A 201 17.76 -17.14 14.91
C MET A 201 19.00 -17.17 14.02
N SER A 202 19.31 -18.34 13.45
CA SER A 202 20.44 -18.43 12.52
C SER A 202 20.25 -17.50 11.32
N PRO A 203 21.31 -16.85 10.82
CA PRO A 203 21.24 -15.94 9.67
C PRO A 203 20.61 -16.59 8.43
N GLU A 204 20.84 -17.88 8.22
CA GLU A 204 20.26 -18.66 7.11
C GLU A 204 18.75 -18.74 7.21
N ASN A 205 18.19 -18.99 8.39
CA ASN A 205 16.74 -19.03 8.60
C ASN A 205 16.10 -17.66 8.38
N GLN A 206 16.71 -16.57 8.85
CA GLN A 206 16.24 -15.21 8.59
C GLN A 206 16.16 -14.93 7.08
N GLN A 207 17.19 -15.32 6.33
CA GLN A 207 17.23 -15.17 4.87
C GLN A 207 16.12 -15.96 4.18
N ILE A 208 15.87 -17.20 4.60
CA ILE A 208 14.80 -18.04 4.04
C ILE A 208 13.44 -17.38 4.25
N PHE A 209 13.16 -16.85 5.43
CA PHE A 209 11.91 -16.14 5.69
C PHE A 209 11.73 -14.89 4.79
N ILE A 210 12.78 -14.06 4.67
CA ILE A 210 12.75 -12.87 3.81
C ILE A 210 12.51 -13.25 2.34
N ILE A 211 13.15 -14.34 1.86
CA ILE A 211 12.94 -14.83 0.49
C ILE A 211 11.49 -15.28 0.29
N LEU A 212 10.98 -16.11 1.21
CA LEU A 212 9.61 -16.62 1.10
C LEU A 212 8.58 -15.51 1.12
N THR A 213 8.71 -14.57 2.04
CA THR A 213 7.82 -13.40 2.14
C THR A 213 7.95 -12.51 0.91
N GLY A 214 9.17 -12.20 0.48
CA GLY A 214 9.43 -11.39 -0.71
C GLY A 214 8.90 -12.04 -1.99
N ALA A 215 9.08 -13.36 -2.16
CA ALA A 215 8.52 -14.11 -3.28
C ALA A 215 6.99 -14.11 -3.25
N GLY A 216 6.38 -14.35 -2.08
CA GLY A 216 4.93 -14.31 -1.90
C GLY A 216 4.33 -12.95 -2.25
N ILE A 217 4.96 -11.86 -1.81
CA ILE A 217 4.58 -10.48 -2.14
C ILE A 217 4.71 -10.25 -3.64
N SER A 218 5.85 -10.63 -4.23
CA SER A 218 6.11 -10.46 -5.66
C SER A 218 5.06 -11.17 -6.52
N ILE A 219 4.77 -12.44 -6.22
CA ILE A 219 3.75 -13.23 -6.92
C ILE A 219 2.37 -12.56 -6.79
N THR A 220 2.03 -12.08 -5.61
CA THR A 220 0.74 -11.40 -5.36
C THR A 220 0.61 -10.12 -6.19
N VAL A 221 1.63 -9.27 -6.19
CA VAL A 221 1.65 -8.01 -6.94
C VAL A 221 1.61 -8.26 -8.45
N VAL A 222 2.39 -9.22 -8.95
CA VAL A 222 2.38 -9.62 -10.38
C VAL A 222 0.99 -10.11 -10.77
N THR A 223 0.39 -11.01 -10.00
CA THR A 223 -0.93 -11.56 -10.27
C THR A 223 -1.99 -10.46 -10.35
N LEU A 224 -2.01 -9.54 -9.38
CA LEU A 224 -2.95 -8.42 -9.38
C LEU A 224 -2.72 -7.46 -10.57
N SER A 225 -1.47 -7.19 -10.91
CA SER A 225 -1.12 -6.34 -12.05
C SER A 225 -1.54 -6.97 -13.37
N VAL A 226 -1.29 -8.27 -13.56
CA VAL A 226 -1.70 -9.01 -14.76
C VAL A 226 -3.22 -9.04 -14.89
N ILE A 227 -3.95 -9.30 -13.80
CA ILE A 227 -5.43 -9.27 -13.81
C ILE A 227 -5.94 -7.89 -14.26
N LEU A 228 -5.34 -6.81 -13.77
CA LEU A 228 -5.73 -5.45 -14.19
C LEU A 228 -5.42 -5.20 -15.67
N ILE A 229 -4.25 -5.61 -16.14
CA ILE A 229 -3.85 -5.45 -17.55
C ILE A 229 -4.82 -6.20 -18.47
N VAL A 230 -5.11 -7.46 -18.15
CA VAL A 230 -6.03 -8.30 -18.95
C VAL A 230 -7.43 -7.68 -18.99
N ARG A 231 -7.95 -7.28 -17.83
CA ARG A 231 -9.27 -6.62 -17.74
C ARG A 231 -9.28 -5.30 -18.53
N ALA A 232 -8.29 -4.44 -18.33
CA ALA A 232 -8.20 -3.16 -19.03
C ALA A 232 -8.11 -3.37 -20.56
N THR A 233 -7.31 -4.33 -21.01
CA THR A 233 -7.15 -4.62 -22.44
C THR A 233 -8.44 -5.16 -23.05
N LYS A 234 -9.16 -6.05 -22.33
CA LYS A 234 -10.43 -6.60 -22.77
C LYS A 234 -11.50 -5.51 -22.94
N GLU A 235 -11.64 -4.64 -21.93
CA GLU A 235 -12.65 -3.57 -21.97
C GLU A 235 -12.31 -2.49 -23.00
N ILE A 236 -11.04 -2.12 -23.16
CA ILE A 236 -10.60 -1.19 -24.22
C ILE A 236 -10.90 -1.77 -25.61
N ARG A 237 -10.68 -3.08 -25.80
CA ARG A 237 -10.99 -3.76 -27.07
C ARG A 237 -12.49 -3.76 -27.30
N ARG A 238 -13.30 -4.08 -26.30
CA ARG A 238 -14.77 -4.12 -26.37
C ARG A 238 -15.38 -2.78 -26.79
N GLU A 239 -14.88 -1.68 -26.24
CA GLU A 239 -15.31 -0.33 -26.56
C GLU A 239 -14.90 0.10 -27.98
N ASN A 240 -13.72 -0.33 -28.46
CA ASN A 240 -13.24 0.02 -29.79
C ASN A 240 -13.91 -0.81 -30.92
N TYR A 241 -14.35 -2.03 -30.65
CA TYR A 241 -15.01 -2.89 -31.65
C TYR A 241 -16.53 -2.96 -31.47
N GLY A 242 -17.08 -2.39 -30.41
CA GLY A 242 -18.53 -2.31 -30.16
C GLY A 242 -19.18 -1.05 -30.70
N LYS A 243 -18.43 -0.20 -31.40
CA LYS A 243 -18.88 0.91 -32.24
C LYS A 243 -18.73 0.52 -33.71
#